data_0460a3e04f704b72e7aa28e96b8b194f
#
_entry.id   0460a3e04f704b72e7aa28e96b8b194f
#
_cell.length_a   1.000
_cell.length_b   1.000
_cell.length_c   1.000
_cell.angle_alpha   90.00
_cell.angle_beta   90.00
_cell.angle_gamma   90.00
#
_symmetry.space_group_name_H-M   'P 1'
#
loop_
_entity.id
_entity.type
_entity.pdbx_description
1 polymer ?
#
loop_
_entity_poly.entity_id
_entity_poly.type
_entity_poly.pdbx_seq_one_letter_code
_entity_poly.pdbx_strand_id
1 'polypeptide(L)'
;HVGSVFQNPKSQFFNLTSNDELAFGLEAAGVDADAIEERIRATVGALHVEHLLDRGVTKMSGGEKQSLVFASVDVMDPDVYVLDEPTANLDARAIRVLHDQIAAILARGKTVIVAEHRLYFVADLIDRAVLIEGGRVAREFSPEDLRALSEEERARLGLRAVDPAVAMAVTC
;
A
#
# COMPACT_ATOMS: atom_id res chain seq x y z
N HIS A 1 -5.16 10.14 -12.96
CA HIS A 1 -4.62 8.77 -13.10
C HIS A 1 -4.93 7.94 -11.86
N VAL A 2 -5.07 6.59 -12.04
CA VAL A 2 -5.28 5.63 -10.95
C VAL A 2 -4.15 4.62 -11.00
N GLY A 3 -3.46 4.44 -9.88
CA GLY A 3 -2.45 3.42 -9.67
C GLY A 3 -3.00 2.29 -8.80
N SER A 4 -2.73 1.04 -9.15
CA SER A 4 -3.24 -0.13 -8.41
C SER A 4 -2.12 -1.02 -7.92
N VAL A 5 -2.22 -1.45 -6.66
CA VAL A 5 -1.35 -2.44 -6.03
C VAL A 5 -2.20 -3.64 -5.62
N PHE A 6 -1.94 -4.80 -6.21
CA PHE A 6 -2.70 -6.02 -5.96
C PHE A 6 -2.14 -6.83 -4.79
N GLN A 7 -2.98 -7.68 -4.21
CA GLN A 7 -2.66 -8.57 -3.09
C GLN A 7 -1.38 -9.40 -3.29
N ASN A 8 -1.11 -9.85 -4.53
CA ASN A 8 0.06 -10.66 -4.84
C ASN A 8 1.08 -9.83 -5.65
N PRO A 9 2.14 -9.30 -5.02
CA PRO A 9 3.16 -8.50 -5.71
C PRO A 9 3.81 -9.25 -6.88
N LYS A 10 3.94 -10.58 -6.76
CA LYS A 10 4.61 -11.39 -7.78
C LYS A 10 3.88 -11.39 -9.14
N SER A 11 2.58 -11.15 -9.14
CA SER A 11 1.79 -11.08 -10.37
C SER A 11 1.90 -9.75 -11.10
N GLN A 12 2.51 -8.75 -10.47
CA GLN A 12 2.66 -7.40 -11.03
C GLN A 12 4.05 -7.15 -11.65
N PHE A 13 5.05 -7.99 -11.37
CA PHE A 13 6.38 -7.81 -11.93
C PHE A 13 6.47 -8.27 -13.37
N PHE A 14 6.98 -7.40 -14.23
CA PHE A 14 7.29 -7.66 -15.62
C PHE A 14 8.80 -7.81 -15.87
N ASN A 15 9.64 -7.29 -14.98
CA ASN A 15 11.08 -7.19 -15.15
C ASN A 15 11.85 -8.02 -14.11
N LEU A 16 13.12 -8.30 -14.43
CA LEU A 16 14.01 -9.09 -13.57
C LEU A 16 14.77 -8.23 -12.56
N THR A 17 14.94 -6.94 -12.87
CA THR A 17 15.64 -5.99 -11.98
C THR A 17 14.69 -4.93 -11.46
N SER A 18 15.02 -4.36 -10.30
CA SER A 18 14.25 -3.28 -9.69
C SER A 18 14.26 -2.00 -10.53
N ASN A 19 15.37 -1.68 -11.17
CA ASN A 19 15.49 -0.47 -11.98
C ASN A 19 14.61 -0.54 -13.22
N ASP A 20 14.64 -1.67 -13.93
CA ASP A 20 13.77 -1.90 -15.09
C ASP A 20 12.28 -1.88 -14.68
N GLU A 21 11.95 -2.45 -13.52
CA GLU A 21 10.58 -2.45 -13.01
C GLU A 21 10.08 -1.04 -12.69
N LEU A 22 10.92 -0.19 -12.10
CA LEU A 22 10.60 1.20 -11.81
C LEU A 22 10.48 2.04 -13.08
N ALA A 23 11.30 1.76 -14.10
CA ALA A 23 11.30 2.48 -15.38
C ALA A 23 10.13 2.08 -16.29
N PHE A 24 9.65 0.84 -16.19
CA PHE A 24 8.75 0.21 -17.14
C PHE A 24 7.51 1.05 -17.51
N GLY A 25 6.81 1.58 -16.51
CA GLY A 25 5.61 2.39 -16.73
C GLY A 25 5.92 3.71 -17.44
N LEU A 26 7.04 4.35 -17.06
CA LEU A 26 7.48 5.61 -17.65
C LEU A 26 7.96 5.43 -19.10
N GLU A 27 8.70 4.35 -19.38
CA GLU A 27 9.12 3.98 -20.74
C GLU A 27 7.91 3.74 -21.65
N ALA A 28 6.93 2.98 -21.14
CA ALA A 28 5.67 2.72 -21.86
C ALA A 28 4.87 4.01 -22.11
N ALA A 29 5.00 5.01 -21.28
CA ALA A 29 4.42 6.34 -21.45
C ALA A 29 5.25 7.27 -22.37
N GLY A 30 6.41 6.82 -22.85
CA GLY A 30 7.28 7.59 -23.74
C GLY A 30 8.04 8.73 -23.04
N VAL A 31 8.32 8.59 -21.75
CA VAL A 31 9.12 9.56 -20.97
C VAL A 31 10.59 9.43 -21.34
N ASP A 32 11.30 10.56 -21.46
CA ASP A 32 12.72 10.59 -21.76
C ASP A 32 13.57 9.94 -20.66
N ALA A 33 14.69 9.30 -21.04
CA ALA A 33 15.53 8.52 -20.13
C ALA A 33 16.05 9.34 -18.92
N ASP A 34 16.47 10.58 -19.15
CA ASP A 34 16.96 11.46 -18.07
C ASP A 34 15.85 11.77 -17.07
N ALA A 35 14.63 12.02 -17.57
CA ALA A 35 13.45 12.26 -16.74
C ALA A 35 13.00 11.00 -15.98
N ILE A 36 13.17 9.82 -16.56
CA ILE A 36 12.91 8.54 -15.89
C ILE A 36 13.85 8.39 -14.69
N GLU A 37 15.15 8.59 -14.89
CA GLU A 37 16.13 8.47 -13.80
C GLU A 37 15.86 9.45 -12.66
N GLU A 38 15.53 10.71 -12.99
CA GLU A 38 15.17 11.73 -11.99
C GLU A 38 13.93 11.32 -11.18
N ARG A 39 12.87 10.86 -11.86
CA ARG A 39 11.63 10.40 -11.19
C ARG A 39 11.86 9.19 -10.29
N ILE A 40 12.60 8.20 -10.78
CA ILE A 40 12.95 7.02 -9.97
C ILE A 40 13.68 7.47 -8.71
N ARG A 41 14.71 8.33 -8.84
CA ARG A 41 15.50 8.82 -7.70
C ARG A 41 14.63 9.59 -6.70
N ALA A 42 13.74 10.44 -7.18
CA ALA A 42 12.80 11.19 -6.33
C ALA A 42 11.84 10.25 -5.60
N THR A 43 11.25 9.27 -6.30
CA THR A 43 10.31 8.30 -5.73
C THR A 43 10.96 7.43 -4.66
N VAL A 44 12.11 6.81 -4.95
CA VAL A 44 12.75 5.92 -3.98
C VAL A 44 13.23 6.69 -2.75
N GLY A 45 13.65 7.95 -2.91
CA GLY A 45 14.00 8.82 -1.80
C GLY A 45 12.78 9.20 -0.95
N ALA A 46 11.67 9.56 -1.57
CA ALA A 46 10.44 9.92 -0.86
C ALA A 46 9.82 8.74 -0.09
N LEU A 47 9.98 7.51 -0.59
CA LEU A 47 9.48 6.28 0.02
C LEU A 47 10.52 5.55 0.89
N HIS A 48 11.75 6.06 1.00
CA HIS A 48 12.87 5.47 1.75
C HIS A 48 13.20 4.03 1.32
N VAL A 49 13.21 3.77 0.01
CA VAL A 49 13.45 2.45 -0.58
C VAL A 49 14.65 2.42 -1.53
N GLU A 50 15.60 3.33 -1.40
CA GLU A 50 16.81 3.41 -2.22
C GLU A 50 17.63 2.12 -2.20
N HIS A 51 17.57 1.39 -1.08
CA HIS A 51 18.22 0.09 -0.90
C HIS A 51 17.69 -1.02 -1.82
N LEU A 52 16.58 -0.78 -2.50
CA LEU A 52 16.01 -1.71 -3.48
C LEU A 52 16.61 -1.53 -4.88
N LEU A 53 17.29 -0.42 -5.17
CA LEU A 53 17.93 -0.19 -6.46
C LEU A 53 19.01 -1.23 -6.76
N ASP A 54 19.27 -1.47 -8.04
CA ASP A 54 20.31 -2.37 -8.57
C ASP A 54 20.19 -3.81 -8.06
N ARG A 55 18.97 -4.28 -7.80
CA ARG A 55 18.71 -5.62 -7.26
C ARG A 55 17.83 -6.47 -8.17
N GLY A 56 18.10 -7.76 -8.17
CA GLY A 56 17.22 -8.74 -8.83
C GLY A 56 15.94 -8.97 -8.03
N VAL A 57 14.79 -8.80 -8.66
CA VAL A 57 13.45 -8.93 -8.04
C VAL A 57 13.26 -10.32 -7.41
N THR A 58 13.80 -11.37 -8.02
CA THR A 58 13.68 -12.75 -7.51
C THR A 58 14.35 -12.97 -6.15
N LYS A 59 15.37 -12.16 -5.83
CA LYS A 59 16.17 -12.25 -4.59
C LYS A 59 15.58 -11.41 -3.44
N MET A 60 14.49 -10.68 -3.69
CA MET A 60 13.85 -9.84 -2.68
C MET A 60 12.92 -10.64 -1.78
N SER A 61 12.84 -10.24 -0.52
CA SER A 61 11.82 -10.70 0.44
C SER A 61 10.40 -10.27 0.02
N GLY A 62 9.37 -10.82 0.66
CA GLY A 62 7.98 -10.42 0.40
C GLY A 62 7.73 -8.93 0.65
N GLY A 63 8.24 -8.39 1.75
CA GLY A 63 8.11 -6.97 2.07
C GLY A 63 8.87 -6.06 1.09
N GLU A 64 10.09 -6.42 0.69
CA GLU A 64 10.84 -5.68 -0.33
C GLU A 64 10.11 -5.67 -1.68
N LYS A 65 9.52 -6.81 -2.08
CA LYS A 65 8.69 -6.89 -3.29
C LYS A 65 7.47 -5.98 -3.20
N GLN A 66 6.79 -5.98 -2.06
CA GLN A 66 5.63 -5.09 -1.85
C GLN A 66 6.06 -3.62 -1.99
N SER A 67 7.16 -3.23 -1.34
CA SER A 67 7.69 -1.86 -1.45
C SER A 67 8.12 -1.50 -2.87
N LEU A 68 8.69 -2.44 -3.62
CA LEU A 68 9.06 -2.21 -5.02
C LEU A 68 7.83 -2.00 -5.91
N VAL A 69 6.77 -2.83 -5.78
CA VAL A 69 5.51 -2.64 -6.51
C VAL A 69 4.88 -1.30 -6.14
N PHE A 70 4.90 -0.93 -4.87
CA PHE A 70 4.39 0.35 -4.44
C PHE A 70 5.15 1.51 -5.08
N ALA A 71 6.48 1.44 -5.12
CA ALA A 71 7.33 2.43 -5.77
C ALA A 71 7.13 2.47 -7.30
N SER A 72 6.93 1.32 -7.97
CA SER A 72 6.68 1.27 -9.42
C SER A 72 5.34 1.87 -9.82
N VAL A 73 4.37 1.88 -8.91
CA VAL A 73 3.12 2.63 -9.08
C VAL A 73 3.33 4.12 -8.79
N ASP A 74 4.07 4.44 -7.72
CA ASP A 74 4.28 5.83 -7.27
C ASP A 74 5.11 6.66 -8.25
N VAL A 75 6.06 6.05 -8.96
CA VAL A 75 6.87 6.73 -9.98
C VAL A 75 6.04 7.31 -11.13
N MET A 76 4.85 6.75 -11.36
CA MET A 76 3.87 7.24 -12.34
C MET A 76 3.05 8.45 -11.82
N ASP A 77 3.23 8.81 -10.55
CA ASP A 77 2.56 9.92 -9.86
C ASP A 77 1.02 9.92 -10.03
N PRO A 78 0.31 8.84 -9.71
CA PRO A 78 -1.15 8.81 -9.84
C PRO A 78 -1.82 9.76 -8.83
N ASP A 79 -3.05 10.20 -9.15
CA ASP A 79 -3.86 11.01 -8.25
C ASP A 79 -4.57 10.15 -7.20
N VAL A 80 -4.87 8.90 -7.56
CA VAL A 80 -5.58 7.92 -6.73
C VAL A 80 -4.82 6.60 -6.72
N TYR A 81 -4.58 6.07 -5.53
CA TYR A 81 -3.99 4.75 -5.30
C TYR A 81 -5.09 3.79 -4.83
N VAL A 82 -5.12 2.60 -5.42
CA VAL A 82 -6.02 1.52 -5.01
C VAL A 82 -5.17 0.35 -4.54
N LEU A 83 -5.28 -0.01 -3.28
CA LEU A 83 -4.52 -1.08 -2.64
C LEU A 83 -5.47 -2.21 -2.27
N ASP A 84 -5.26 -3.39 -2.83
CA ASP A 84 -6.07 -4.57 -2.58
C ASP A 84 -5.31 -5.55 -1.68
N GLU A 85 -5.80 -5.72 -0.44
CA GLU A 85 -5.20 -6.53 0.64
C GLU A 85 -3.65 -6.39 0.73
N PRO A 86 -3.12 -5.16 0.80
CA PRO A 86 -1.70 -4.90 0.68
C PRO A 86 -0.87 -5.48 1.83
N THR A 87 -1.51 -5.86 2.96
CA THR A 87 -0.82 -6.49 4.11
C THR A 87 -0.76 -8.00 4.03
N ALA A 88 -1.35 -8.63 3.00
CA ALA A 88 -1.31 -10.07 2.83
C ALA A 88 0.14 -10.58 2.78
N ASN A 89 0.46 -11.54 3.64
CA ASN A 89 1.80 -12.15 3.71
C ASN A 89 2.96 -11.22 4.15
N LEU A 90 2.66 -10.05 4.72
CA LEU A 90 3.66 -9.16 5.30
C LEU A 90 3.87 -9.43 6.79
N ASP A 91 5.12 -9.32 7.23
CA ASP A 91 5.45 -9.28 8.65
C ASP A 91 5.21 -7.88 9.24
N ALA A 92 5.30 -7.77 10.56
CA ALA A 92 5.04 -6.51 11.27
C ALA A 92 5.98 -5.36 10.85
N ARG A 93 7.21 -5.67 10.39
CA ARG A 93 8.14 -4.66 9.91
C ARG A 93 7.72 -4.13 8.54
N ALA A 94 7.38 -5.02 7.62
CA ALA A 94 6.92 -4.66 6.28
C ALA A 94 5.59 -3.89 6.33
N ILE A 95 4.69 -4.24 7.26
CA ILE A 95 3.44 -3.49 7.49
C ILE A 95 3.74 -2.05 7.93
N ARG A 96 4.71 -1.82 8.82
CA ARG A 96 5.10 -0.45 9.21
C ARG A 96 5.68 0.33 8.03
N VAL A 97 6.52 -0.29 7.22
CA VAL A 97 7.05 0.35 6.00
C VAL A 97 5.91 0.75 5.05
N LEU A 98 4.94 -0.14 4.84
CA LEU A 98 3.76 0.16 4.02
C LEU A 98 2.93 1.33 4.60
N HIS A 99 2.71 1.36 5.91
CA HIS A 99 2.06 2.48 6.59
C HIS A 99 2.77 3.80 6.29
N ASP A 100 4.10 3.84 6.47
CA ASP A 100 4.89 5.05 6.27
C ASP A 100 4.86 5.51 4.79
N GLN A 101 4.85 4.58 3.85
CA GLN A 101 4.69 4.85 2.42
C GLN A 101 3.31 5.46 2.12
N ILE A 102 2.22 4.91 2.70
CA ILE A 102 0.87 5.46 2.56
C ILE A 102 0.81 6.87 3.16
N ALA A 103 1.36 7.07 4.35
CA ALA A 103 1.41 8.38 4.99
C ALA A 103 2.15 9.43 4.13
N ALA A 104 3.28 9.05 3.52
CA ALA A 104 4.04 9.92 2.61
C ALA A 104 3.23 10.32 1.37
N ILE A 105 2.42 9.41 0.83
CA ILE A 105 1.53 9.70 -0.31
C ILE A 105 0.39 10.63 0.09
N LEU A 106 -0.26 10.37 1.22
CA LEU A 106 -1.33 11.24 1.75
C LEU A 106 -0.82 12.65 2.05
N ALA A 107 0.40 12.78 2.57
CA ALA A 107 1.04 14.08 2.82
C ALA A 107 1.27 14.91 1.54
N ARG A 108 1.32 14.26 0.37
CA ARG A 108 1.37 14.93 -0.95
C ARG A 108 -0.01 15.29 -1.49
N GLY A 109 -1.09 15.10 -0.72
CA GLY A 109 -2.46 15.41 -1.11
C GLY A 109 -3.09 14.39 -2.08
N LYS A 110 -2.52 13.20 -2.20
CA LYS A 110 -3.07 12.12 -3.02
C LYS A 110 -4.21 11.38 -2.30
N THR A 111 -5.03 10.67 -3.05
CA THR A 111 -6.11 9.83 -2.51
C THR A 111 -5.65 8.38 -2.45
N VAL A 112 -5.88 7.71 -1.33
CA VAL A 112 -5.60 6.29 -1.16
C VAL A 112 -6.86 5.54 -0.79
N ILE A 113 -7.19 4.49 -1.54
CA ILE A 113 -8.29 3.57 -1.27
C ILE A 113 -7.67 2.23 -0.91
N VAL A 114 -7.99 1.71 0.28
CA VAL A 114 -7.47 0.43 0.76
C VAL A 114 -8.64 -0.53 0.95
N ALA A 115 -8.65 -1.64 0.22
CA ALA A 115 -9.53 -2.76 0.48
C ALA A 115 -8.80 -3.73 1.42
N GLU A 116 -9.21 -3.82 2.67
CA GLU A 116 -8.49 -4.56 3.71
C GLU A 116 -9.41 -4.92 4.88
N HIS A 117 -9.12 -6.03 5.54
CA HIS A 117 -9.80 -6.47 6.75
C HIS A 117 -8.95 -6.26 8.03
N ARG A 118 -7.68 -5.89 7.89
CA ARG A 118 -6.73 -5.56 8.97
C ARG A 118 -6.53 -4.06 9.06
N LEU A 119 -7.54 -3.30 9.48
CA LEU A 119 -7.51 -1.83 9.43
C LEU A 119 -6.56 -1.18 10.43
N TYR A 120 -6.02 -1.92 11.41
CA TYR A 120 -5.17 -1.37 12.48
C TYR A 120 -3.92 -0.63 11.95
N PHE A 121 -3.39 -1.04 10.80
CA PHE A 121 -2.14 -0.46 10.28
C PHE A 121 -2.34 0.92 9.62
N VAL A 122 -3.56 1.29 9.29
CA VAL A 122 -3.92 2.61 8.72
C VAL A 122 -4.98 3.34 9.56
N ALA A 123 -5.25 2.88 10.77
CA ALA A 123 -6.34 3.41 11.58
C ALA A 123 -6.20 4.90 11.94
N ASP A 124 -4.98 5.40 11.97
CA ASP A 124 -4.63 6.80 12.18
C ASP A 124 -4.64 7.65 10.89
N LEU A 125 -4.65 7.00 9.72
CA LEU A 125 -4.64 7.63 8.40
C LEU A 125 -6.03 7.68 7.73
N ILE A 126 -7.02 6.98 8.29
CA ILE A 126 -8.36 6.86 7.70
C ILE A 126 -9.15 8.16 7.87
N ASP A 127 -9.66 8.71 6.77
CA ASP A 127 -10.67 9.78 6.78
C ASP A 127 -12.09 9.21 6.77
N ARG A 128 -12.30 8.07 6.12
CA ARG A 128 -13.60 7.42 5.96
C ARG A 128 -13.42 5.93 5.68
N ALA A 129 -14.26 5.10 6.29
CA ALA A 129 -14.35 3.68 5.95
C ALA A 129 -15.73 3.35 5.37
N VAL A 130 -15.77 2.39 4.44
CA VAL A 130 -16.99 1.98 3.72
C VAL A 130 -17.10 0.46 3.78
N LEU A 131 -18.24 -0.03 4.25
CA LEU A 131 -18.59 -1.44 4.20
C LEU A 131 -19.31 -1.75 2.88
N ILE A 132 -18.78 -2.72 2.13
CA ILE A 132 -19.39 -3.18 0.89
C ILE A 132 -19.95 -4.58 1.11
N GLU A 133 -21.23 -4.75 0.89
CA GLU A 133 -21.92 -6.04 0.96
C GLU A 133 -22.82 -6.23 -0.29
N GLY A 134 -22.74 -7.40 -0.89
CA GLY A 134 -23.52 -7.71 -2.09
C GLY A 134 -23.31 -6.72 -3.25
N GLY A 135 -22.08 -6.16 -3.39
CA GLY A 135 -21.73 -5.19 -4.43
C GLY A 135 -22.31 -3.78 -4.21
N ARG A 136 -22.75 -3.46 -3.00
CA ARG A 136 -23.31 -2.15 -2.64
C ARG A 136 -22.65 -1.61 -1.38
N VAL A 137 -22.62 -0.27 -1.26
CA VAL A 137 -22.25 0.39 -0.01
C VAL A 137 -23.38 0.11 1.00
N ALA A 138 -23.08 -0.71 2.00
CA ALA A 138 -24.01 -1.07 3.06
C ALA A 138 -23.97 -0.07 4.22
N ARG A 139 -22.80 0.43 4.57
CA ARG A 139 -22.59 1.38 5.65
C ARG A 139 -21.33 2.21 5.43
N GLU A 140 -21.34 3.46 5.89
CA GLU A 140 -20.16 4.31 6.00
C GLU A 140 -19.85 4.56 7.47
N PHE A 141 -18.56 4.75 7.78
CA PHE A 141 -18.05 5.01 9.12
C PHE A 141 -17.10 6.20 9.08
N SER A 142 -17.26 7.11 10.03
CA SER A 142 -16.19 8.04 10.39
C SER A 142 -15.07 7.31 11.12
N PRO A 143 -13.87 7.91 11.28
CA PRO A 143 -12.81 7.34 12.12
C PRO A 143 -13.26 7.07 13.56
N GLU A 144 -14.12 7.93 14.12
CA GLU A 144 -14.69 7.80 15.46
C GLU A 144 -15.63 6.59 15.54
N ASP A 145 -16.56 6.45 14.56
CA ASP A 145 -17.49 5.32 14.49
C ASP A 145 -16.73 4.00 14.42
N LEU A 146 -15.67 3.96 13.58
CA LEU A 146 -14.88 2.76 13.40
C LEU A 146 -14.15 2.34 14.69
N ARG A 147 -13.61 3.32 15.43
CA ARG A 147 -12.97 3.07 16.74
C ARG A 147 -13.96 2.66 17.82
N ALA A 148 -15.19 3.17 17.74
CA ALA A 148 -16.27 2.90 18.72
C ALA A 148 -16.91 1.52 18.54
N LEU A 149 -16.65 0.80 17.43
CA LEU A 149 -17.18 -0.55 17.21
C LEU A 149 -16.77 -1.49 18.34
N SER A 150 -17.74 -2.19 18.90
CA SER A 150 -17.49 -3.27 19.86
C SER A 150 -16.74 -4.43 19.22
N GLU A 151 -16.13 -5.28 20.02
CA GLU A 151 -15.44 -6.48 19.53
C GLU A 151 -16.41 -7.42 18.78
N GLU A 152 -17.63 -7.56 19.29
CA GLU A 152 -18.69 -8.36 18.66
C GLU A 152 -19.09 -7.78 17.28
N GLU A 153 -19.25 -6.46 17.19
CA GLU A 153 -19.58 -5.81 15.91
C GLU A 153 -18.43 -5.97 14.91
N ARG A 154 -17.18 -5.77 15.34
CA ARG A 154 -16.00 -6.01 14.47
C ARG A 154 -15.95 -7.43 13.95
N ALA A 155 -16.15 -8.42 14.84
CA ALA A 155 -16.17 -9.82 14.46
C ALA A 155 -17.27 -10.12 13.42
N ARG A 156 -18.48 -9.55 13.62
CA ARG A 156 -19.60 -9.69 12.67
C ARG A 156 -19.32 -9.07 11.32
N LEU A 157 -18.58 -7.96 11.28
CA LEU A 157 -18.15 -7.27 10.05
C LEU A 157 -16.91 -7.90 9.41
N GLY A 158 -16.35 -8.95 9.98
CA GLY A 158 -15.11 -9.58 9.50
C GLY A 158 -13.86 -8.74 9.71
N LEU A 159 -13.96 -7.67 10.50
CA LEU A 159 -12.84 -6.78 10.82
C LEU A 159 -11.98 -7.39 11.93
N ARG A 160 -10.68 -7.40 11.71
CA ARG A 160 -9.70 -7.66 12.77
C ARG A 160 -9.53 -6.40 13.64
N ALA A 161 -8.77 -6.51 14.74
CA ALA A 161 -8.55 -5.39 15.65
C ALA A 161 -8.17 -4.10 14.89
N VAL A 162 -8.78 -2.99 15.30
CA VAL A 162 -8.49 -1.65 14.75
C VAL A 162 -7.37 -0.98 15.55
N ASP A 163 -7.14 -1.40 16.81
CA ASP A 163 -6.07 -0.89 17.67
C ASP A 163 -4.83 -1.78 17.59
N PRO A 164 -3.65 -1.23 17.26
CA PRO A 164 -2.39 -1.97 17.25
C PRO A 164 -2.07 -2.67 18.58
N ALA A 165 -2.43 -2.05 19.71
CA ALA A 165 -2.21 -2.62 21.05
C ALA A 165 -3.02 -3.89 21.27
N VAL A 166 -4.25 -3.95 20.77
CA VAL A 166 -5.11 -5.15 20.83
C VAL A 166 -4.64 -6.23 19.87
N ALA A 167 -4.15 -5.85 18.68
CA ALA A 167 -3.61 -6.78 17.70
C ALA A 167 -2.34 -7.48 18.20
N MET A 168 -1.53 -6.83 19.04
CA MET A 168 -0.32 -7.41 19.65
C MET A 168 -0.65 -8.31 20.85
N ALA A 169 -1.78 -8.14 21.52
CA ALA A 169 -2.20 -8.97 22.66
C ALA A 169 -2.73 -10.36 22.26
N VAL A 170 -3.05 -10.57 20.99
CA VAL A 170 -3.57 -11.85 20.46
C VAL A 170 -2.45 -12.77 19.97
N THR A 171 -1.19 -12.37 20.06
CA THR A 171 -0.01 -13.14 19.61
C THR A 171 0.82 -13.72 20.76
N CYS A 172 0.17 -14.10 21.87
CA CYS A 172 0.77 -14.93 22.94
C CYS A 172 0.11 -16.30 23.00
#